data_7ed77a823722d2aae2aa1805e3cc9211
#
_entry.id   7ed77a823722d2aae2aa1805e3cc9211
#
_cell.length_a   1.000
_cell.length_b   1.000
_cell.length_c   1.000
_cell.angle_alpha   90.00
_cell.angle_beta   90.00
_cell.angle_gamma   90.00
#
_symmetry.space_group_name_H-M   'P 1'
#
loop_
_entity.id
_entity.type
_entity.pdbx_description
1 polymer ?
#
loop_
_entity_poly.entity_id
_entity_poly.type
_entity_poly.pdbx_seq_one_letter_code
_entity_poly.pdbx_strand_id
1 'polypeptide(L)'
;MSSPSERHWLLTAFVPFAGRSVNNSESVLREVLRLSELEEDFGIRLHSHILPVEYAACTESLLTKIATLSTQGYRIEGVLSIGEGSEEFKIETRANNLDDVPDLADNAGVIRSKSLIFPELPSGETLPLRFPFEAFSRIRSSVNPGYFICNHLCARMAHLWSSPTDPWFGFIHVPRSGMGGMFTAEVCAAVILNGLKKLPTRSI
;
A
#
# COMPACT_ATOMS: atom_id res chain seq x y z
N MET A 1 -5.21 6.95 34.99
CA MET A 1 -4.42 7.14 33.74
C MET A 1 -5.13 6.32 32.70
N SER A 2 -5.70 6.94 31.66
CA SER A 2 -6.31 6.20 30.55
C SER A 2 -5.21 5.41 29.86
N SER A 3 -5.46 4.11 29.66
CA SER A 3 -4.62 3.25 28.82
C SER A 3 -4.39 3.97 27.47
N PRO A 4 -3.17 4.02 26.94
CA PRO A 4 -2.97 4.58 25.60
C PRO A 4 -3.93 3.87 24.63
N SER A 5 -4.68 4.64 23.86
CA SER A 5 -5.61 4.07 22.88
C SER A 5 -4.82 3.19 21.92
N GLU A 6 -5.27 1.96 21.72
CA GLU A 6 -4.66 1.00 20.80
C GLU A 6 -4.59 1.63 19.39
N ARG A 7 -3.42 1.60 18.77
CA ARG A 7 -3.17 2.13 17.43
C ARG A 7 -3.59 1.13 16.37
N HIS A 8 -4.35 1.56 15.36
CA HIS A 8 -4.86 0.67 14.32
C HIS A 8 -4.32 1.05 12.96
N TRP A 9 -3.76 0.05 12.25
CA TRP A 9 -3.27 0.20 10.88
C TRP A 9 -3.91 -0.85 9.98
N LEU A 10 -4.17 -0.47 8.73
CA LEU A 10 -4.66 -1.38 7.70
C LEU A 10 -3.53 -1.69 6.73
N LEU A 11 -3.16 -2.95 6.62
CA LEU A 11 -2.24 -3.45 5.61
C LEU A 11 -3.04 -4.06 4.46
N THR A 12 -2.63 -3.75 3.23
CA THR A 12 -3.27 -4.35 2.05
C THR A 12 -2.26 -5.00 1.12
N ALA A 13 -2.73 -6.00 0.38
CA ALA A 13 -2.02 -6.65 -0.71
C ALA A 13 -3.00 -6.86 -1.87
N PHE A 14 -2.57 -7.47 -2.95
CA PHE A 14 -3.38 -7.63 -4.15
C PHE A 14 -3.57 -9.10 -4.49
N VAL A 15 -4.73 -9.40 -5.09
CA VAL A 15 -4.98 -10.71 -5.71
C VAL A 15 -3.99 -10.96 -6.86
N PRO A 16 -3.80 -12.22 -7.29
CA PRO A 16 -3.07 -12.55 -8.51
C PRO A 16 -3.65 -11.87 -9.76
N PHE A 17 -2.80 -11.56 -10.73
CA PHE A 17 -3.16 -10.91 -11.99
C PHE A 17 -2.30 -11.40 -13.16
N ALA A 18 -2.63 -11.02 -14.39
CA ALA A 18 -1.90 -11.41 -15.60
C ALA A 18 -1.80 -12.94 -15.77
N GLY A 19 -2.87 -13.67 -15.45
CA GLY A 19 -2.92 -15.14 -15.58
C GLY A 19 -2.06 -15.91 -14.59
N ARG A 20 -1.45 -15.23 -13.60
CA ARG A 20 -0.63 -15.88 -12.56
C ARG A 20 -1.50 -16.41 -11.42
N SER A 21 -1.03 -17.44 -10.73
CA SER A 21 -1.70 -18.03 -9.56
C SER A 21 -1.29 -17.42 -8.22
N VAL A 22 -0.22 -16.62 -8.20
CA VAL A 22 0.37 -16.03 -6.98
C VAL A 22 0.68 -14.57 -7.21
N ASN A 23 0.47 -13.76 -6.17
CA ASN A 23 0.97 -12.39 -6.05
C ASN A 23 1.81 -12.31 -4.77
N ASN A 24 3.10 -12.01 -4.89
CA ASN A 24 4.00 -12.03 -3.74
C ASN A 24 3.65 -11.00 -2.66
N SER A 25 2.91 -9.94 -3.00
CA SER A 25 2.44 -8.99 -2.02
C SER A 25 1.54 -9.62 -0.95
N GLU A 26 0.71 -10.61 -1.34
CA GLU A 26 -0.12 -11.38 -0.41
C GLU A 26 0.73 -12.25 0.51
N SER A 27 1.78 -12.90 -0.02
CA SER A 27 2.70 -13.72 0.78
C SER A 27 3.42 -12.87 1.83
N VAL A 28 3.90 -11.68 1.43
CA VAL A 28 4.54 -10.74 2.35
C VAL A 28 3.56 -10.22 3.40
N LEU A 29 2.33 -9.87 3.02
CA LEU A 29 1.30 -9.43 3.96
C LEU A 29 1.03 -10.49 5.04
N ARG A 30 0.83 -11.75 4.63
CA ARG A 30 0.60 -12.88 5.56
C ARG A 30 1.75 -13.04 6.54
N GLU A 31 2.98 -12.89 6.05
CA GLU A 31 4.17 -13.03 6.88
C GLU A 31 4.33 -11.84 7.85
N VAL A 32 4.00 -10.61 7.45
CA VAL A 32 3.97 -9.45 8.37
C VAL A 32 2.98 -9.69 9.50
N LEU A 33 1.77 -10.18 9.19
CA LEU A 33 0.77 -10.47 10.22
C LEU A 33 1.25 -11.57 11.17
N ARG A 34 1.77 -12.66 10.64
CA ARG A 34 2.33 -13.77 11.45
C ARG A 34 3.43 -13.29 12.39
N LEU A 35 4.37 -12.49 11.90
CA LEU A 35 5.45 -11.94 12.72
C LEU A 35 4.93 -10.97 13.78
N SER A 36 3.92 -10.15 13.46
CA SER A 36 3.36 -9.21 14.42
C SER A 36 2.65 -9.89 15.60
N GLU A 37 2.06 -11.07 15.38
CA GLU A 37 1.42 -11.88 16.44
C GLU A 37 2.43 -12.49 17.41
N LEU A 38 3.70 -12.62 17.01
CA LEU A 38 4.77 -13.15 17.86
C LEU A 38 5.43 -12.07 18.74
N GLU A 39 5.06 -10.81 18.54
CA GLU A 39 5.64 -9.67 19.24
C GLU A 39 4.73 -9.21 20.38
N GLU A 40 5.10 -9.49 21.63
CA GLU A 40 4.31 -9.19 22.82
C GLU A 40 3.96 -7.69 22.98
N ASP A 41 4.86 -6.78 22.55
CA ASP A 41 4.73 -5.33 22.72
C ASP A 41 4.71 -4.58 21.38
N PHE A 42 4.05 -5.13 20.35
CA PHE A 42 4.04 -4.48 19.04
C PHE A 42 3.38 -3.09 19.06
N GLY A 43 2.40 -2.84 19.92
CA GLY A 43 1.77 -1.54 20.17
C GLY A 43 0.89 -1.03 19.03
N ILE A 44 0.74 -1.80 17.97
CA ILE A 44 -0.11 -1.50 16.81
C ILE A 44 -0.96 -2.73 16.49
N ARG A 45 -2.27 -2.53 16.39
CA ARG A 45 -3.17 -3.56 15.88
C ARG A 45 -3.23 -3.49 14.37
N LEU A 46 -2.84 -4.58 13.72
CA LEU A 46 -2.88 -4.71 12.28
C LEU A 46 -4.20 -5.31 11.81
N HIS A 47 -4.85 -4.64 10.89
CA HIS A 47 -5.96 -5.15 10.09
C HIS A 47 -5.44 -5.46 8.69
N SER A 48 -6.07 -6.39 7.99
CA SER A 48 -5.67 -6.74 6.63
C SER A 48 -6.82 -6.73 5.64
N HIS A 49 -6.49 -6.52 4.37
CA HIS A 49 -7.43 -6.62 3.26
C HIS A 49 -6.70 -6.95 1.96
N ILE A 50 -7.30 -7.79 1.12
CA ILE A 50 -6.77 -8.12 -0.21
C ILE A 50 -7.57 -7.34 -1.24
N LEU A 51 -6.88 -6.55 -2.05
CA LEU A 51 -7.44 -5.66 -3.05
C LEU A 51 -7.56 -6.37 -4.41
N PRO A 52 -8.61 -6.11 -5.18
CA PRO A 52 -8.69 -6.54 -6.57
C PRO A 52 -7.67 -5.75 -7.42
N VAL A 53 -7.13 -6.40 -8.45
CA VAL A 53 -6.29 -5.75 -9.47
C VAL A 53 -7.22 -5.24 -10.58
N GLU A 54 -7.99 -4.20 -10.25
CA GLU A 54 -9.01 -3.61 -11.12
C GLU A 54 -9.07 -2.09 -10.89
N TYR A 55 -9.01 -1.31 -11.99
CA TYR A 55 -9.03 0.16 -11.92
C TYR A 55 -10.27 0.73 -11.22
N ALA A 56 -11.43 0.14 -11.50
CA ALA A 56 -12.69 0.62 -10.91
C ALA A 56 -12.83 0.21 -9.45
N ALA A 57 -12.35 -0.98 -9.07
CA ALA A 57 -12.70 -1.60 -7.80
C ALA A 57 -11.63 -1.46 -6.71
N CYS A 58 -10.33 -1.29 -7.04
CA CYS A 58 -9.27 -1.36 -6.04
C CYS A 58 -9.40 -0.28 -4.96
N THR A 59 -9.63 0.98 -5.34
CA THR A 59 -9.79 2.10 -4.40
C THR A 59 -11.09 1.98 -3.61
N GLU A 60 -12.20 1.63 -4.28
CA GLU A 60 -13.50 1.44 -3.63
C GLU A 60 -13.46 0.32 -2.58
N SER A 61 -12.82 -0.81 -2.91
CA SER A 61 -12.63 -1.93 -1.98
C SER A 61 -11.84 -1.51 -0.74
N LEU A 62 -10.79 -0.72 -0.90
CA LEU A 62 -10.01 -0.17 0.22
C LEU A 62 -10.87 0.73 1.11
N LEU A 63 -11.59 1.69 0.51
CA LEU A 63 -12.44 2.64 1.25
C LEU A 63 -13.59 1.93 1.97
N THR A 64 -14.20 0.93 1.34
CA THR A 64 -15.23 0.09 1.95
C THR A 64 -14.70 -0.66 3.18
N LYS A 65 -13.48 -1.21 3.09
CA LYS A 65 -12.84 -1.87 4.24
C LYS A 65 -12.60 -0.89 5.38
N ILE A 66 -12.11 0.32 5.10
CA ILE A 66 -11.88 1.36 6.11
C ILE A 66 -13.21 1.77 6.77
N ALA A 67 -14.27 1.99 5.99
CA ALA A 67 -15.59 2.30 6.51
C ALA A 67 -16.13 1.17 7.41
N THR A 68 -15.95 -0.09 7.01
CA THR A 68 -16.32 -1.25 7.84
C THR A 68 -15.56 -1.26 9.17
N LEU A 69 -14.26 -1.01 9.17
CA LEU A 69 -13.48 -0.94 10.40
C LEU A 69 -13.95 0.23 11.30
N SER A 70 -14.27 1.36 10.69
CA SER A 70 -14.82 2.52 11.42
C SER A 70 -16.16 2.22 12.08
N THR A 71 -17.08 1.49 11.41
CA THR A 71 -18.36 1.07 12.01
C THR A 71 -18.18 0.09 13.16
N GLN A 72 -17.08 -0.63 13.20
CA GLN A 72 -16.67 -1.51 14.30
C GLN A 72 -15.98 -0.76 15.45
N GLY A 73 -15.85 0.57 15.34
CA GLY A 73 -15.22 1.42 16.36
C GLY A 73 -13.69 1.56 16.23
N TYR A 74 -13.08 1.02 15.17
CA TYR A 74 -11.63 1.15 14.96
C TYR A 74 -11.31 2.43 14.20
N ARG A 75 -10.44 3.25 14.77
CA ARG A 75 -9.90 4.43 14.09
C ARG A 75 -8.57 4.07 13.42
N ILE A 76 -8.57 4.00 12.11
CA ILE A 76 -7.37 3.69 11.34
C ILE A 76 -6.46 4.91 11.26
N GLU A 77 -5.24 4.81 11.79
CA GLU A 77 -4.21 5.88 11.72
C GLU A 77 -3.56 5.97 10.34
N GLY A 78 -3.46 4.86 9.65
CA GLY A 78 -2.90 4.80 8.32
C GLY A 78 -3.11 3.46 7.60
N VAL A 79 -2.82 3.49 6.32
CA VAL A 79 -2.81 2.34 5.42
C VAL A 79 -1.42 2.16 4.86
N LEU A 80 -0.91 0.94 4.87
CA LEU A 80 0.27 0.54 4.14
C LEU A 80 -0.11 -0.53 3.11
N SER A 81 -0.09 -0.15 1.83
CA SER A 81 -0.36 -1.06 0.73
C SER A 81 0.93 -1.72 0.25
N ILE A 82 0.88 -3.03 0.01
CA ILE A 82 1.99 -3.82 -0.48
C ILE A 82 1.60 -4.29 -1.88
N GLY A 83 2.37 -3.90 -2.90
CA GLY A 83 2.19 -4.32 -4.28
C GLY A 83 3.37 -5.18 -4.74
N GLU A 84 3.13 -6.07 -5.70
CA GLU A 84 4.21 -6.79 -6.36
C GLU A 84 4.78 -5.95 -7.52
N GLY A 85 6.07 -5.62 -7.43
CA GLY A 85 6.83 -4.97 -8.50
C GLY A 85 7.59 -5.97 -9.38
N SER A 86 8.76 -5.55 -9.90
CA SER A 86 9.66 -6.42 -10.67
C SER A 86 10.66 -7.14 -9.76
N GLU A 87 11.80 -6.52 -9.50
CA GLU A 87 12.91 -7.11 -8.73
C GLU A 87 13.24 -6.31 -7.46
N GLU A 88 12.73 -5.08 -7.36
CA GLU A 88 13.12 -4.15 -6.31
C GLU A 88 12.18 -4.18 -5.11
N PHE A 89 12.78 -4.11 -3.93
CA PHE A 89 12.10 -3.80 -2.68
C PHE A 89 12.21 -2.29 -2.43
N LYS A 90 11.11 -1.57 -2.60
CA LYS A 90 11.11 -0.09 -2.57
C LYS A 90 9.83 0.48 -1.97
N ILE A 91 9.94 1.68 -1.37
CA ILE A 91 8.80 2.46 -0.88
C ILE A 91 8.55 3.64 -1.81
N GLU A 92 7.31 3.80 -2.25
CA GLU A 92 6.92 4.85 -3.18
C GLU A 92 6.60 6.14 -2.41
N THR A 93 7.15 7.26 -2.86
CA THR A 93 6.96 8.57 -2.22
C THR A 93 5.95 9.47 -2.92
N ARG A 94 5.58 9.13 -4.15
CA ARG A 94 4.57 9.83 -4.96
C ARG A 94 3.95 8.91 -5.99
N ALA A 95 2.87 9.37 -6.61
CA ALA A 95 2.22 8.73 -7.74
C ALA A 95 2.23 9.64 -8.97
N ASN A 96 2.02 9.05 -10.15
CA ASN A 96 1.88 9.76 -11.41
C ASN A 96 0.39 9.94 -11.73
N ASN A 97 -0.02 11.09 -12.25
CA ASN A 97 -1.39 11.31 -12.74
C ASN A 97 -1.59 10.67 -14.13
N LEU A 98 -1.22 9.41 -14.28
CA LEU A 98 -1.27 8.69 -15.54
C LEU A 98 -1.39 7.19 -15.34
N ASP A 99 -2.35 6.56 -16.02
CA ASP A 99 -2.39 5.12 -16.26
C ASP A 99 -1.98 4.85 -17.71
N ASP A 100 -0.89 4.10 -17.92
CA ASP A 100 -0.35 3.84 -19.27
C ASP A 100 0.31 2.45 -19.33
N VAL A 101 -0.51 1.42 -19.51
CA VAL A 101 -0.06 0.03 -19.71
C VAL A 101 -0.90 -0.60 -20.84
N PRO A 102 -0.60 -0.27 -22.10
CA PRO A 102 -1.42 -0.66 -23.25
C PRO A 102 -1.45 -2.18 -23.51
N ASP A 103 -0.45 -2.89 -22.99
CA ASP A 103 -0.28 -4.32 -23.27
C ASP A 103 -0.74 -5.22 -22.08
N LEU A 104 -1.34 -4.62 -21.06
CA LEU A 104 -1.78 -5.37 -19.87
C LEU A 104 -3.17 -4.93 -19.43
N ALA A 105 -4.12 -5.85 -19.50
CA ALA A 105 -5.46 -5.67 -18.92
C ALA A 105 -5.43 -5.88 -17.41
N ASP A 106 -6.31 -5.18 -16.70
CA ASP A 106 -6.65 -5.52 -15.33
C ASP A 106 -7.50 -6.82 -15.26
N ASN A 107 -7.86 -7.27 -14.07
CA ASN A 107 -8.64 -8.52 -13.90
C ASN A 107 -10.08 -8.41 -14.42
N ALA A 108 -10.59 -7.20 -14.63
CA ALA A 108 -11.88 -6.97 -15.30
C ALA A 108 -11.77 -6.85 -16.84
N GLY A 109 -10.56 -6.99 -17.39
CA GLY A 109 -10.29 -6.86 -18.82
C GLY A 109 -10.10 -5.44 -19.31
N VAL A 110 -9.96 -4.46 -18.41
CA VAL A 110 -9.78 -3.04 -18.77
C VAL A 110 -8.31 -2.76 -19.06
N ILE A 111 -8.04 -2.19 -20.24
CA ILE A 111 -6.73 -1.67 -20.65
C ILE A 111 -6.77 -0.16 -20.59
N ARG A 112 -5.72 0.45 -20.04
CA ARG A 112 -5.54 1.90 -20.05
C ARG A 112 -4.24 2.27 -20.77
N SER A 113 -4.34 3.23 -21.70
CA SER A 113 -3.21 3.80 -22.41
C SER A 113 -3.33 5.31 -22.38
N LYS A 114 -2.29 5.99 -21.90
CA LYS A 114 -2.20 7.45 -21.78
C LYS A 114 -3.44 8.09 -21.15
N SER A 115 -4.03 7.40 -20.17
CA SER A 115 -5.25 7.82 -19.50
C SER A 115 -4.92 8.61 -18.25
N LEU A 116 -5.29 9.89 -18.20
CA LEU A 116 -5.16 10.67 -16.97
C LEU A 116 -6.10 10.11 -15.89
N ILE A 117 -5.59 9.97 -14.65
CA ILE A 117 -6.39 9.54 -13.49
C ILE A 117 -7.30 10.68 -13.06
N PHE A 118 -6.79 11.91 -13.10
CA PHE A 118 -7.49 13.15 -12.80
C PHE A 118 -7.34 14.09 -14.02
N PRO A 119 -8.35 14.13 -14.91
CA PRO A 119 -8.29 14.98 -16.12
C PRO A 119 -8.19 16.48 -15.84
N GLU A 120 -8.63 16.91 -14.65
CA GLU A 120 -8.56 18.29 -14.18
C GLU A 120 -7.15 18.74 -13.76
N LEU A 121 -6.23 17.81 -13.53
CA LEU A 121 -4.83 18.10 -13.20
C LEU A 121 -3.96 18.11 -14.45
N PRO A 122 -2.86 18.89 -14.47
CA PRO A 122 -1.94 18.93 -15.60
C PRO A 122 -1.39 17.53 -15.95
N SER A 123 -1.15 17.33 -17.26
CA SER A 123 -0.41 16.15 -17.73
C SER A 123 1.00 16.16 -17.15
N GLY A 124 1.43 15.03 -16.58
CA GLY A 124 2.72 14.91 -15.90
C GLY A 124 2.74 15.34 -14.43
N GLU A 125 1.58 15.79 -13.90
CA GLU A 125 1.45 16.05 -12.47
C GLU A 125 1.78 14.81 -11.66
N THR A 126 2.48 15.01 -10.53
CA THR A 126 2.77 13.96 -9.56
C THR A 126 2.14 14.29 -8.22
N LEU A 127 1.54 13.30 -7.57
CA LEU A 127 0.88 13.46 -6.29
C LEU A 127 1.76 12.85 -5.18
N PRO A 128 2.23 13.67 -4.21
CA PRO A 128 3.04 13.16 -3.12
C PRO A 128 2.19 12.29 -2.17
N LEU A 129 2.74 11.17 -1.74
CA LEU A 129 2.14 10.36 -0.69
C LEU A 129 2.45 10.97 0.68
N ARG A 130 1.48 10.94 1.57
CA ARG A 130 1.64 11.40 2.96
C ARG A 130 1.88 10.20 3.86
N PHE A 131 3.14 9.96 4.15
CA PHE A 131 3.56 8.82 4.94
C PHE A 131 4.86 9.14 5.70
N PRO A 132 5.08 8.62 6.91
CA PRO A 132 6.32 8.82 7.68
C PRO A 132 7.46 7.93 7.13
N PHE A 133 8.02 8.30 5.98
CA PHE A 133 9.02 7.51 5.24
C PHE A 133 10.28 7.20 6.04
N GLU A 134 10.65 8.06 6.99
CA GLU A 134 11.83 7.91 7.84
C GLU A 134 11.79 6.63 8.67
N ALA A 135 10.59 6.19 9.05
CA ALA A 135 10.39 4.91 9.76
C ALA A 135 10.84 3.71 8.91
N PHE A 136 10.84 3.85 7.58
CA PHE A 136 11.19 2.83 6.60
C PHE A 136 12.53 3.07 5.92
N SER A 137 13.48 3.70 6.59
CA SER A 137 14.81 4.09 6.06
C SER A 137 15.67 2.90 5.56
N ARG A 138 15.29 1.66 5.87
CA ARG A 138 15.93 0.45 5.32
C ARG A 138 15.39 0.02 3.96
N ILE A 139 14.32 0.67 3.48
CA ILE A 139 13.73 0.41 2.17
C ILE A 139 14.12 1.56 1.24
N ARG A 140 14.56 1.24 0.04
CA ARG A 140 14.92 2.26 -0.97
C ARG A 140 13.70 3.09 -1.31
N SER A 141 13.83 4.41 -1.27
CA SER A 141 12.78 5.33 -1.73
C SER A 141 12.69 5.33 -3.25
N SER A 142 11.47 5.40 -3.76
CA SER A 142 11.15 5.47 -5.18
C SER A 142 10.16 6.60 -5.43
N VAL A 143 10.24 7.16 -6.61
CA VAL A 143 9.36 8.22 -7.11
C VAL A 143 8.50 7.75 -8.30
N ASN A 144 8.54 6.45 -8.58
CA ASN A 144 7.85 5.87 -9.72
C ASN A 144 7.21 4.52 -9.38
N PRO A 145 5.92 4.49 -9.00
CA PRO A 145 5.17 3.28 -8.75
C PRO A 145 4.73 2.55 -10.04
N GLY A 146 5.25 2.96 -11.20
CA GLY A 146 4.80 2.48 -12.51
C GLY A 146 3.58 3.24 -13.01
N TYR A 147 2.75 2.58 -13.84
CA TYR A 147 1.58 3.19 -14.49
C TYR A 147 0.37 2.26 -14.51
N PHE A 148 0.37 1.23 -13.66
CA PHE A 148 -0.71 0.25 -13.53
C PHE A 148 -1.49 0.47 -12.21
N ILE A 149 -2.19 -0.53 -11.73
CA ILE A 149 -3.09 -0.48 -10.55
C ILE A 149 -2.38 0.06 -9.29
N CYS A 150 -1.10 -0.24 -9.08
CA CYS A 150 -0.33 0.28 -7.94
C CYS A 150 -0.25 1.81 -7.99
N ASN A 151 0.10 2.37 -9.15
CA ASN A 151 0.12 3.81 -9.38
C ASN A 151 -1.29 4.42 -9.25
N HIS A 152 -2.29 3.77 -9.86
CA HIS A 152 -3.67 4.22 -9.80
C HIS A 152 -4.14 4.37 -8.35
N LEU A 153 -3.94 3.33 -7.52
CA LEU A 153 -4.30 3.37 -6.11
C LEU A 153 -3.53 4.48 -5.37
N CYS A 154 -2.21 4.59 -5.58
CA CYS A 154 -1.39 5.64 -4.98
C CYS A 154 -1.92 7.03 -5.32
N ALA A 155 -2.21 7.31 -6.61
CA ALA A 155 -2.72 8.60 -7.06
C ALA A 155 -4.09 8.91 -6.44
N ARG A 156 -5.02 7.95 -6.47
CA ARG A 156 -6.34 8.10 -5.85
C ARG A 156 -6.26 8.41 -4.38
N MET A 157 -5.43 7.69 -3.63
CA MET A 157 -5.29 7.90 -2.18
C MET A 157 -4.56 9.20 -1.85
N ALA A 158 -3.53 9.58 -2.61
CA ALA A 158 -2.84 10.86 -2.44
C ALA A 158 -3.77 12.05 -2.65
N HIS A 159 -4.69 11.96 -3.62
CA HIS A 159 -5.68 12.99 -3.88
C HIS A 159 -6.76 13.04 -2.77
N LEU A 160 -7.29 11.89 -2.36
CA LEU A 160 -8.33 11.79 -1.35
C LEU A 160 -7.84 12.18 0.06
N TRP A 161 -6.60 11.82 0.40
CA TRP A 161 -6.00 12.05 1.72
C TRP A 161 -4.90 13.09 1.67
N SER A 162 -5.25 14.29 1.24
CA SER A 162 -4.33 15.43 1.11
C SER A 162 -4.24 16.31 2.36
N SER A 163 -5.22 16.22 3.28
CA SER A 163 -5.23 17.01 4.51
C SER A 163 -4.26 16.46 5.58
N PRO A 164 -3.63 17.32 6.40
CA PRO A 164 -2.82 16.89 7.55
C PRO A 164 -3.55 16.01 8.55
N THR A 165 -4.88 16.09 8.62
CA THR A 165 -5.72 15.30 9.53
C THR A 165 -6.13 13.93 8.97
N ASP A 166 -5.96 13.71 7.66
CA ASP A 166 -6.28 12.43 7.04
C ASP A 166 -5.33 11.33 7.50
N PRO A 167 -5.75 10.07 7.50
CA PRO A 167 -4.84 8.94 7.77
C PRO A 167 -3.62 8.95 6.86
N TRP A 168 -2.53 8.36 7.30
CA TRP A 168 -1.36 8.17 6.44
C TRP A 168 -1.64 7.12 5.36
N PHE A 169 -1.10 7.34 4.17
CA PHE A 169 -1.09 6.33 3.11
C PHE A 169 0.33 6.12 2.59
N GLY A 170 0.82 4.89 2.71
CA GLY A 170 2.10 4.44 2.17
C GLY A 170 1.94 3.28 1.20
N PHE A 171 2.90 3.13 0.30
CA PHE A 171 2.92 2.05 -0.67
C PHE A 171 4.33 1.46 -0.79
N ILE A 172 4.44 0.14 -0.67
CA ILE A 172 5.68 -0.60 -0.82
C ILE A 172 5.55 -1.58 -1.97
N HIS A 173 6.51 -1.55 -2.90
CA HIS A 173 6.69 -2.63 -3.86
C HIS A 173 7.63 -3.69 -3.28
N VAL A 174 7.16 -4.93 -3.33
CA VAL A 174 7.99 -6.11 -3.06
C VAL A 174 8.35 -6.80 -4.36
N PRO A 175 9.50 -7.49 -4.44
CA PRO A 175 9.89 -8.21 -5.64
C PRO A 175 8.88 -9.31 -6.00
N ARG A 176 8.79 -9.60 -7.29
CA ARG A 176 8.09 -10.79 -7.77
C ARG A 176 8.73 -12.05 -7.18
N SER A 177 7.88 -13.03 -6.84
CA SER A 177 8.35 -14.31 -6.31
C SER A 177 9.43 -14.93 -7.24
N GLY A 178 10.57 -15.29 -6.64
CA GLY A 178 11.73 -15.83 -7.35
C GLY A 178 12.63 -14.82 -8.07
N MET A 179 12.30 -13.52 -8.07
CA MET A 179 13.09 -12.47 -8.75
C MET A 179 13.85 -11.56 -7.79
N GLY A 180 13.49 -11.50 -6.52
CA GLY A 180 14.06 -10.55 -5.55
C GLY A 180 15.40 -10.94 -4.95
N GLY A 181 16.04 -12.00 -5.37
CA GLY A 181 17.30 -12.45 -4.79
C GLY A 181 17.17 -12.70 -3.28
N MET A 182 17.83 -11.86 -2.48
CA MET A 182 17.76 -11.94 -1.01
C MET A 182 16.44 -11.44 -0.41
N PHE A 183 15.59 -10.74 -1.17
CA PHE A 183 14.32 -10.19 -0.69
C PHE A 183 13.20 -11.23 -0.78
N THR A 184 13.29 -12.28 0.02
CA THR A 184 12.19 -13.24 0.20
C THR A 184 11.01 -12.59 0.91
N ALA A 185 9.85 -13.25 0.95
CA ALA A 185 8.68 -12.75 1.65
C ALA A 185 8.97 -12.49 3.14
N GLU A 186 9.73 -13.38 3.78
CA GLU A 186 10.12 -13.27 5.19
C GLU A 186 11.03 -12.06 5.44
N VAL A 187 12.03 -11.85 4.57
CA VAL A 187 12.94 -10.69 4.68
C VAL A 187 12.19 -9.39 4.48
N CYS A 188 11.34 -9.29 3.45
CA CYS A 188 10.51 -8.12 3.21
C CYS A 188 9.59 -7.85 4.42
N ALA A 189 8.93 -8.88 4.93
CA ALA A 189 8.03 -8.78 6.08
C ALA A 189 8.75 -8.29 7.34
N ALA A 190 9.91 -8.84 7.65
CA ALA A 190 10.71 -8.41 8.80
C ALA A 190 11.13 -6.93 8.71
N VAL A 191 11.50 -6.45 7.52
CA VAL A 191 11.87 -5.05 7.29
C VAL A 191 10.64 -4.15 7.41
N ILE A 192 9.49 -4.55 6.86
CA ILE A 192 8.22 -3.81 6.98
C ILE A 192 7.80 -3.72 8.44
N LEU A 193 7.81 -4.82 9.19
CA LEU A 193 7.46 -4.84 10.60
C LEU A 193 8.36 -3.91 11.43
N ASN A 194 9.66 -3.91 11.14
CA ASN A 194 10.60 -2.99 11.79
C ASN A 194 10.28 -1.52 11.49
N GLY A 195 9.81 -1.20 10.29
CA GLY A 195 9.33 0.13 9.93
C GLY A 195 8.05 0.51 10.70
N LEU A 196 7.08 -0.40 10.77
CA LEU A 196 5.82 -0.19 11.50
C LEU A 196 6.05 0.13 12.98
N LYS A 197 7.01 -0.55 13.63
CA LYS A 197 7.40 -0.28 15.04
C LYS A 197 7.92 1.14 15.26
N LYS A 198 8.47 1.77 14.24
CA LYS A 198 9.08 3.10 14.31
C LYS A 198 8.12 4.23 13.90
N LEU A 199 6.90 3.88 13.53
CA LEU A 199 5.92 4.89 13.14
C LEU A 199 5.65 5.85 14.30
N PRO A 200 5.71 7.17 14.05
CA PRO A 200 5.40 8.16 15.07
C PRO A 200 3.94 8.03 15.50
N THR A 201 3.65 8.34 16.76
CA THR A 201 2.27 8.48 17.22
C THR A 201 1.69 9.77 16.65
N ARG A 202 0.49 9.73 16.10
CA ARG A 202 -0.18 10.95 15.67
C ARG A 202 -0.74 11.68 16.88
N SER A 203 -0.29 12.92 17.09
CA SER A 203 -1.01 13.84 17.95
C SER A 203 -2.32 14.22 17.25
N ILE A 204 -3.42 13.93 17.90
CA ILE A 204 -4.77 14.19 17.44
C ILE A 204 -5.26 15.51 18.03
#